data_401aa9f201b34bd820be93e41f7bf301
#
_entry.id   401aa9f201b34bd820be93e41f7bf301
#
_cell.length_a   1.000
_cell.length_b   1.000
_cell.length_c   1.000
_cell.angle_alpha   90.00
_cell.angle_beta   90.00
_cell.angle_gamma   90.00
#
_symmetry.space_group_name_H-M   'P 1'
#
loop_
_entity.id
_entity.type
_entity.pdbx_description
1 polymer ?
#
loop_
_entity_poly.entity_id
_entity_poly.type
_entity_poly.pdbx_seq_one_letter_code
_entity_poly.pdbx_strand_id
1 'polypeptide(L)'
;MLHIIDNLLPASALQDLRDLCDIHGRLKEEHDGDAQFSWRPETGSPRSIHTAAQQAVVDHYLDEALLPLATPFAPQRAGVEWWCNTNNDLDWHIDKDELEGRRSGRFLLPLLSTVFYPT
;
A
#
# COMPACT_ATOMS: atom_id res chain seq x y z
N MET A 1 18.84 5.31 0.15
CA MET A 1 19.28 4.24 1.08
C MET A 1 18.27 3.10 1.02
N LEU A 2 18.72 1.87 0.91
CA LEU A 2 17.88 0.67 0.90
C LEU A 2 17.99 -0.03 2.25
N HIS A 3 16.84 -0.35 2.85
CA HIS A 3 16.76 -1.17 4.05
C HIS A 3 16.02 -2.47 3.71
N ILE A 4 16.57 -3.59 4.12
CA ILE A 4 15.96 -4.92 3.97
C ILE A 4 15.70 -5.44 5.38
N ILE A 5 14.47 -5.86 5.65
CA ILE A 5 14.04 -6.35 6.96
C ILE A 5 13.39 -7.71 6.74
N ASP A 6 14.00 -8.75 7.31
CA ASP A 6 13.47 -10.11 7.27
C ASP A 6 12.60 -10.38 8.50
N ASN A 7 11.63 -11.28 8.34
CA ASN A 7 10.77 -11.77 9.42
C ASN A 7 10.03 -10.64 10.17
N LEU A 8 9.54 -9.64 9.43
CA LEU A 8 8.89 -8.46 10.00
C LEU A 8 7.60 -8.80 10.76
N LEU A 9 6.87 -9.83 10.33
CA LEU A 9 5.55 -10.16 10.87
C LEU A 9 5.50 -11.57 11.48
N PRO A 10 4.67 -11.78 12.52
CA PRO A 10 4.33 -13.12 12.98
C PRO A 10 3.53 -13.88 11.92
N ALA A 11 3.56 -15.23 11.99
CA ALA A 11 2.97 -16.10 10.97
C ALA A 11 1.47 -15.85 10.72
N SER A 12 0.68 -15.53 11.76
CA SER A 12 -0.74 -15.23 11.63
C SER A 12 -1.01 -13.96 10.81
N ALA A 13 -0.31 -12.87 11.12
CA ALA A 13 -0.43 -11.62 10.38
C ALA A 13 0.05 -11.76 8.93
N LEU A 14 1.09 -12.55 8.71
CA LEU A 14 1.58 -12.87 7.37
C LEU A 14 0.52 -13.62 6.55
N GLN A 15 -0.18 -14.59 7.16
CA GLN A 15 -1.23 -15.33 6.48
C GLN A 15 -2.41 -14.43 6.11
N ASP A 16 -2.82 -13.55 7.01
CA ASP A 16 -3.90 -12.58 6.75
C ASP A 16 -3.57 -11.68 5.55
N LEU A 17 -2.32 -11.24 5.42
CA LEU A 17 -1.88 -10.45 4.27
C LEU A 17 -1.81 -11.26 2.97
N ARG A 18 -1.42 -12.54 3.02
CA ARG A 18 -1.48 -13.44 1.86
C ARG A 18 -2.90 -13.60 1.35
N ASP A 19 -3.82 -13.88 2.26
CA ASP A 19 -5.24 -14.04 1.93
C ASP A 19 -5.81 -12.74 1.34
N LEU A 20 -5.41 -11.59 1.88
CA LEU A 20 -5.79 -10.29 1.33
C LEU A 20 -5.24 -10.06 -0.07
N CYS A 21 -4.00 -10.44 -0.35
CA CYS A 21 -3.41 -10.31 -1.68
C CYS A 21 -4.18 -11.14 -2.73
N ASP A 22 -4.62 -12.33 -2.37
CA ASP A 22 -5.44 -13.17 -3.24
C ASP A 22 -6.81 -12.53 -3.52
N ILE A 23 -7.44 -11.94 -2.51
CA ILE A 23 -8.69 -11.19 -2.65
C ILE A 23 -8.48 -9.97 -3.53
N HIS A 24 -7.41 -9.20 -3.30
CA HIS A 24 -7.09 -8.01 -4.07
C HIS A 24 -6.92 -8.33 -5.56
N GLY A 25 -6.23 -9.42 -5.88
CA GLY A 25 -6.06 -9.85 -7.27
C GLY A 25 -7.38 -10.00 -8.01
N ARG A 26 -8.39 -10.60 -7.36
CA ARG A 26 -9.75 -10.71 -7.92
C ARG A 26 -10.46 -9.35 -8.01
N LEU A 27 -10.38 -8.53 -6.98
CA LEU A 27 -10.99 -7.20 -6.98
C LEU A 27 -10.37 -6.28 -8.03
N LYS A 28 -9.06 -6.40 -8.27
CA LYS A 28 -8.36 -5.64 -9.28
C LYS A 28 -8.85 -5.95 -10.70
N GLU A 29 -9.23 -7.20 -10.97
CA GLU A 29 -9.83 -7.59 -12.25
C GLU A 29 -11.21 -6.96 -12.47
N GLU A 30 -11.94 -6.68 -11.39
CA GLU A 30 -13.26 -6.06 -11.40
C GLU A 30 -13.21 -4.52 -11.40
N HIS A 31 -12.09 -3.93 -11.04
CA HIS A 31 -11.90 -2.49 -10.90
C HIS A 31 -10.70 -2.00 -11.71
N ASP A 32 -10.92 -0.92 -12.46
CA ASP A 32 -9.89 -0.30 -13.29
C ASP A 32 -9.37 1.03 -12.70
N GLY A 33 -8.16 1.39 -13.13
CA GLY A 33 -7.57 2.69 -12.85
C GLY A 33 -7.32 2.94 -11.37
N ASP A 34 -7.72 4.11 -10.90
CA ASP A 34 -7.44 4.55 -9.54
C ASP A 34 -8.20 3.76 -8.47
N ALA A 35 -9.26 3.06 -8.86
CA ALA A 35 -10.04 2.24 -7.92
C ALA A 35 -9.22 1.08 -7.31
N GLN A 36 -8.17 0.64 -7.97
CA GLN A 36 -7.30 -0.42 -7.46
C GLN A 36 -6.33 0.06 -6.36
N PHE A 37 -6.11 1.37 -6.22
CA PHE A 37 -5.25 1.95 -5.20
C PHE A 37 -6.08 2.31 -3.96
N SER A 38 -5.62 1.87 -2.81
CA SER A 38 -6.19 2.22 -1.52
C SER A 38 -5.41 3.36 -0.90
N TRP A 39 -6.11 4.30 -0.31
CA TRP A 39 -5.55 5.47 0.36
C TRP A 39 -6.01 5.56 1.79
N ARG A 40 -5.07 5.65 2.71
CA ARG A 40 -5.30 5.93 4.12
C ARG A 40 -4.68 7.27 4.47
N PRO A 41 -5.46 8.34 4.58
CA PRO A 41 -4.95 9.65 4.99
C PRO A 41 -4.59 9.69 6.47
N GLU A 42 -3.71 10.59 6.87
CA GLU A 42 -3.48 10.90 8.29
C GLU A 42 -4.72 11.56 8.91
N THR A 43 -5.47 12.32 8.11
CA THR A 43 -6.73 12.94 8.51
C THR A 43 -7.76 12.80 7.39
N GLY A 44 -9.00 12.54 7.76
CA GLY A 44 -10.10 12.38 6.80
C GLY A 44 -10.46 10.92 6.54
N SER A 45 -11.25 10.70 5.49
CA SER A 45 -11.80 9.39 5.17
C SER A 45 -10.87 8.59 4.26
N PRO A 46 -10.64 7.30 4.54
CA PRO A 46 -9.91 6.42 3.65
C PRO A 46 -10.70 6.13 2.36
N ARG A 47 -9.97 5.75 1.32
CA ARG A 47 -10.52 5.23 0.06
C ARG A 47 -9.95 3.84 -0.17
N SER A 48 -10.81 2.87 -0.39
CA SER A 48 -10.40 1.49 -0.64
C SER A 48 -11.47 0.72 -1.40
N ILE A 49 -11.03 -0.23 -2.24
CA ILE A 49 -11.90 -1.25 -2.85
C ILE A 49 -12.22 -2.40 -1.87
N HIS A 50 -11.58 -2.41 -0.73
CA HIS A 50 -11.73 -3.45 0.28
C HIS A 50 -12.84 -3.12 1.30
N THR A 51 -13.41 -4.17 1.90
CA THR A 51 -14.30 -4.02 3.04
C THR A 51 -13.54 -3.48 4.27
N ALA A 52 -14.29 -3.00 5.27
CA ALA A 52 -13.68 -2.55 6.52
C ALA A 52 -12.86 -3.65 7.22
N ALA A 53 -13.31 -4.91 7.17
CA ALA A 53 -12.59 -6.03 7.75
C ALA A 53 -11.28 -6.33 6.99
N GLN A 54 -11.29 -6.27 5.67
CA GLN A 54 -10.10 -6.42 4.84
C GLN A 54 -9.12 -5.26 5.05
N GLN A 55 -9.62 -4.04 5.12
CA GLN A 55 -8.79 -2.88 5.41
C GLN A 55 -8.12 -2.98 6.79
N ALA A 56 -8.80 -3.53 7.79
CA ALA A 56 -8.24 -3.73 9.12
C ALA A 56 -6.98 -4.62 9.14
N VAL A 57 -6.86 -5.56 8.20
CA VAL A 57 -5.64 -6.38 8.03
C VAL A 57 -4.45 -5.49 7.64
N VAL A 58 -4.65 -4.58 6.70
CA VAL A 58 -3.61 -3.63 6.28
C VAL A 58 -3.32 -2.62 7.38
N ASP A 59 -4.35 -2.09 8.02
CA ASP A 59 -4.19 -1.14 9.13
C ASP A 59 -3.35 -1.73 10.26
N HIS A 60 -3.58 -3.00 10.59
CA HIS A 60 -2.76 -3.70 11.57
C HIS A 60 -1.29 -3.76 11.14
N TYR A 61 -1.02 -4.14 9.90
CA TYR A 61 0.34 -4.15 9.35
C TYR A 61 0.97 -2.75 9.36
N LEU A 62 0.24 -1.74 8.93
CA LEU A 62 0.73 -0.36 8.90
C LEU A 62 1.07 0.14 10.31
N ASP A 63 0.16 -0.02 11.26
CA ASP A 63 0.29 0.54 12.60
C ASP A 63 1.32 -0.20 13.46
N GLU A 64 1.34 -1.53 13.38
CA GLU A 64 2.17 -2.35 14.26
C GLU A 64 3.57 -2.63 13.69
N ALA A 65 3.74 -2.60 12.37
CA ALA A 65 4.99 -2.98 11.75
C ALA A 65 5.62 -1.86 10.91
N LEU A 66 4.93 -1.35 9.91
CA LEU A 66 5.54 -0.46 8.93
C LEU A 66 5.76 0.96 9.46
N LEU A 67 4.73 1.61 10.00
CA LEU A 67 4.82 3.02 10.39
C LEU A 67 5.82 3.29 11.52
N PRO A 68 6.00 2.41 12.51
CA PRO A 68 7.07 2.58 13.49
C PRO A 68 8.47 2.66 12.87
N LEU A 69 8.70 1.91 11.79
CA LEU A 69 9.96 1.92 11.04
C LEU A 69 10.06 3.10 10.06
N ALA A 70 8.97 3.46 9.42
CA ALA A 70 8.92 4.48 8.37
C ALA A 70 8.88 5.92 8.88
N THR A 71 8.29 6.16 10.05
CA THR A 71 8.08 7.51 10.60
C THR A 71 9.36 8.35 10.71
N PRO A 72 10.54 7.82 11.08
CA PRO A 72 11.77 8.61 11.11
C PRO A 72 12.17 9.16 9.73
N PHE A 73 11.76 8.49 8.64
CA PHE A 73 12.08 8.87 7.26
C PHE A 73 10.99 9.73 6.61
N ALA A 74 9.76 9.59 7.06
CA ALA A 74 8.59 10.31 6.53
C ALA A 74 7.71 10.86 7.68
N PRO A 75 8.22 11.76 8.53
CA PRO A 75 7.52 12.22 9.73
C PRO A 75 6.29 13.10 9.41
N GLN A 76 6.28 13.75 8.26
CA GLN A 76 5.22 14.67 7.83
C GLN A 76 4.49 14.14 6.58
N ARG A 77 4.16 12.85 6.58
CA ARG A 77 3.40 12.26 5.50
C ARG A 77 1.94 12.71 5.52
N ALA A 78 1.32 12.79 4.36
CA ALA A 78 -0.11 13.06 4.23
C ALA A 78 -0.98 11.81 4.44
N GLY A 79 -0.41 10.64 4.22
CA GLY A 79 -1.06 9.36 4.35
C GLY A 79 -0.24 8.24 3.74
N VAL A 80 -0.87 7.09 3.56
CA VAL A 80 -0.29 5.90 2.94
C VAL A 80 -1.18 5.47 1.79
N GLU A 81 -0.59 5.35 0.61
CA GLU A 81 -1.20 4.66 -0.52
C GLU A 81 -0.64 3.24 -0.62
N TRP A 82 -1.48 2.29 -0.92
CA TRP A 82 -1.06 0.91 -1.06
C TRP A 82 -1.89 0.14 -2.08
N TRP A 83 -1.30 -0.89 -2.62
CA TRP A 83 -1.95 -1.86 -3.50
C TRP A 83 -1.22 -3.19 -3.39
N CYS A 84 -1.88 -4.27 -3.78
CA CYS A 84 -1.22 -5.56 -3.95
C CYS A 84 -0.89 -5.78 -5.43
N ASN A 85 0.28 -6.30 -5.68
CA ASN A 85 0.67 -6.71 -7.02
C ASN A 85 0.80 -8.24 -7.06
N THR A 86 0.02 -8.87 -7.90
CA THR A 86 0.02 -10.32 -8.08
C THR A 86 0.70 -10.76 -9.39
N ASN A 87 1.12 -9.78 -10.21
CA ASN A 87 1.77 -10.03 -11.50
C ASN A 87 3.27 -9.80 -11.42
N ASN A 88 4.02 -10.63 -12.12
CA ASN A 88 5.46 -10.45 -12.30
C ASN A 88 5.79 -9.48 -13.44
N ASP A 89 4.81 -9.01 -14.17
CA ASP A 89 4.97 -8.11 -15.33
C ASP A 89 4.92 -6.66 -14.89
N LEU A 90 5.92 -6.25 -14.13
CA LEU A 90 6.12 -4.85 -13.79
C LEU A 90 7.09 -4.22 -14.77
N ASP A 91 6.56 -3.39 -15.65
CA ASP A 91 7.38 -2.52 -16.47
C ASP A 91 8.13 -1.49 -15.59
N TRP A 92 9.20 -0.96 -16.12
CA TRP A 92 9.90 0.16 -15.48
C TRP A 92 8.94 1.33 -15.32
N HIS A 93 8.78 1.80 -14.09
CA HIS A 93 7.89 2.90 -13.77
C HIS A 93 8.44 3.75 -12.62
N ILE A 94 7.80 4.87 -12.38
CA ILE A 94 8.06 5.75 -11.24
C ILE A 94 6.80 5.77 -10.39
N ASP A 95 6.93 5.46 -9.11
CA ASP A 95 5.85 5.64 -8.15
C ASP A 95 5.52 7.12 -8.03
N LYS A 96 4.26 7.47 -8.22
CA LYS A 96 3.77 8.84 -8.14
C LYS A 96 2.30 8.86 -7.75
N ASP A 97 1.82 10.02 -7.33
CA ASP A 97 0.39 10.25 -7.16
C ASP A 97 -0.29 10.28 -8.56
N GLU A 98 -0.94 9.17 -8.91
CA GLU A 98 -1.61 9.02 -10.20
C GLU A 98 -2.79 9.98 -10.36
N LEU A 99 -3.54 10.23 -9.29
CA LEU A 99 -4.69 11.13 -9.34
C LEU A 99 -4.25 12.57 -9.57
N GLU A 100 -3.24 13.03 -8.85
CA GLU A 100 -2.69 14.38 -9.05
C GLU A 100 -2.05 14.51 -10.42
N GLY A 101 -1.34 13.48 -10.90
CA GLY A 101 -0.74 13.46 -12.23
C GLY A 101 -1.78 13.65 -13.34
N ARG A 102 -2.92 12.97 -13.26
CA ARG A 102 -4.02 13.10 -14.22
C ARG A 102 -4.71 14.45 -14.13
N ARG A 103 -4.91 14.96 -12.92
CA ARG A 103 -5.63 16.21 -12.68
C ARG A 103 -4.83 17.45 -13.09
N SER A 104 -3.56 17.50 -12.79
CA SER A 104 -2.71 18.71 -12.93
C SER A 104 -1.46 18.54 -13.81
N GLY A 105 -1.13 17.32 -14.19
CA GLY A 105 0.13 17.03 -14.89
C GLY A 105 1.37 17.08 -13.99
N ARG A 106 1.21 17.23 -12.68
CA ARG A 106 2.29 17.28 -11.71
C ARG A 106 2.67 15.89 -11.22
N PHE A 107 3.96 15.63 -11.12
CA PHE A 107 4.48 14.42 -10.49
C PHE A 107 4.72 14.68 -9.00
N LEU A 108 3.87 14.13 -8.14
CA LEU A 108 4.12 14.06 -6.71
C LEU A 108 4.69 12.68 -6.38
N LEU A 109 5.93 12.66 -5.94
CA LEU A 109 6.63 11.44 -5.58
C LEU A 109 6.37 11.09 -4.11
N PRO A 110 6.37 9.80 -3.76
CA PRO A 110 6.27 9.40 -2.36
C PRO A 110 7.50 9.87 -1.57
N LEU A 111 7.30 10.18 -0.30
CA LEU A 111 8.41 10.45 0.63
C LEU A 111 9.21 9.18 0.91
N LEU A 112 8.54 8.04 0.91
CA LEU A 112 9.11 6.72 1.13
C LEU A 112 8.30 5.70 0.35
N SER A 113 8.98 4.83 -0.39
CA SER A 113 8.38 3.65 -1.01
C SER A 113 8.82 2.40 -0.27
N THR A 114 7.90 1.49 -0.06
CA THR A 114 8.17 0.19 0.56
C THR A 114 7.55 -0.93 -0.25
N VAL A 115 8.18 -2.10 -0.24
CA VAL A 115 7.63 -3.31 -0.81
C VAL A 115 7.64 -4.40 0.26
N PHE A 116 6.52 -5.05 0.43
CA PHE A 116 6.38 -6.18 1.32
C PHE A 116 6.08 -7.45 0.53
N TYR A 117 6.87 -8.49 0.77
CA TYR A 117 6.71 -9.80 0.14
C TYR A 117 6.16 -10.79 1.17
N PRO A 118 4.88 -11.14 1.12
CA PRO A 118 4.25 -12.06 2.07
C PRO A 118 4.53 -13.54 1.71
N THR A 119 5.79 -13.88 1.59
CA THR A 119 6.23 -15.23 1.20
C THR A 119 6.60 -16.12 2.39
#